data_541def44d106cdf85754d1962d6c1027
#
_entry.id   541def44d106cdf85754d1962d6c1027
#
_cell.length_a   1.000
_cell.length_b   1.000
_cell.length_c   1.000
_cell.angle_alpha   90.00
_cell.angle_beta   90.00
_cell.angle_gamma   90.00
#
_symmetry.space_group_name_H-M   'P 1'
#
loop_
_entity.id
_entity.type
_entity.pdbx_description
1 polymer ?
#
loop_
_entity_poly.entity_id
_entity_poly.type
_entity_poly.pdbx_seq_one_letter_code
_entity_poly.pdbx_strand_id
1 'polypeptide(L)'
;MDPGTVFAGYRIEEEAGRGGMGVVYRANQIALDRRVALKLLTPALASDPGFRARFQQESRLAANIDHPNVVDVYEAGEDDGRLYITMRWVEGSDLRQEIESHGRLDPVRAAEIIAQVADALDAAHAMGLVHRDVKPANILLGERRGREHAYLTDFGLTKRVESAGGLTQTGQWVGTLDYIAPEQIRGEKVDARSDVYALGGVLAHALTGHVPFERDSDVAKMWGHINDAPPAPSTVVPGLTPELDAVVLRAMAKDPA
;
A
#
# COMPACT_ATOMS: atom_id res chain seq x y z
N MET A 1 16.61 -15.19 -0.67
CA MET A 1 17.01 -16.42 0.10
C MET A 1 16.44 -17.62 -0.62
N ASP A 2 17.17 -18.75 -0.61
CA ASP A 2 16.70 -19.95 -1.28
C ASP A 2 15.65 -20.68 -0.44
N PRO A 3 14.72 -21.43 -1.07
CA PRO A 3 13.78 -22.28 -0.38
C PRO A 3 14.48 -23.26 0.57
N GLY A 4 13.92 -23.45 1.77
CA GLY A 4 14.51 -24.25 2.85
C GLY A 4 15.46 -23.51 3.79
N THR A 5 15.94 -22.31 3.43
CA THR A 5 16.75 -21.45 4.32
C THR A 5 15.95 -21.11 5.58
N VAL A 6 16.61 -21.13 6.74
CA VAL A 6 16.03 -20.67 8.01
C VAL A 6 16.60 -19.29 8.36
N PHE A 7 15.73 -18.32 8.61
CA PHE A 7 16.07 -16.97 9.03
C PHE A 7 15.13 -16.54 10.17
N ALA A 8 15.68 -16.05 11.26
CA ALA A 8 14.93 -15.57 12.43
C ALA A 8 13.84 -16.55 12.95
N GLY A 9 14.04 -17.87 12.81
CA GLY A 9 13.04 -18.88 13.19
C GLY A 9 11.96 -19.16 12.15
N TYR A 10 12.10 -18.63 10.94
CA TYR A 10 11.20 -18.82 9.81
C TYR A 10 11.90 -19.60 8.69
N ARG A 11 11.26 -20.67 8.20
CA ARG A 11 11.74 -21.44 7.05
C ARG A 11 11.15 -20.85 5.78
N ILE A 12 12.01 -20.37 4.88
CA ILE A 12 11.60 -19.81 3.58
C ILE A 12 11.01 -20.93 2.72
N GLU A 13 9.83 -20.69 2.16
CA GLU A 13 9.20 -21.59 1.19
C GLU A 13 9.46 -21.10 -0.24
N GLU A 14 9.13 -19.81 -0.51
CA GLU A 14 9.37 -19.20 -1.83
C GLU A 14 9.42 -17.68 -1.73
N GLU A 15 9.98 -17.03 -2.76
CA GLU A 15 9.87 -15.58 -2.94
C GLU A 15 8.47 -15.25 -3.47
N ALA A 16 7.69 -14.47 -2.72
CA ALA A 16 6.34 -14.07 -3.09
C ALA A 16 6.31 -12.73 -3.83
N GLY A 17 7.30 -11.86 -3.58
CA GLY A 17 7.37 -10.57 -4.26
C GLY A 17 8.65 -9.81 -3.92
N ARG A 18 9.01 -8.88 -4.83
CA ARG A 18 10.19 -8.02 -4.67
C ARG A 18 9.84 -6.59 -5.04
N GLY A 19 10.27 -5.64 -4.21
CA GLY A 19 10.09 -4.21 -4.43
C GLY A 19 11.30 -3.40 -3.99
N GLY A 20 11.24 -2.07 -4.15
CA GLY A 20 12.34 -1.17 -3.80
C GLY A 20 12.76 -1.22 -2.32
N MET A 21 11.88 -1.62 -1.45
CA MET A 21 12.10 -1.66 0.00
C MET A 21 12.57 -3.00 0.53
N GLY A 22 12.48 -4.06 -0.28
CA GLY A 22 12.86 -5.40 0.16
C GLY A 22 12.20 -6.52 -0.62
N VAL A 23 12.24 -7.70 -0.01
CA VAL A 23 11.70 -8.93 -0.58
C VAL A 23 10.71 -9.54 0.40
N VAL A 24 9.55 -9.95 -0.11
CA VAL A 24 8.55 -10.70 0.65
C VAL A 24 8.67 -12.18 0.31
N TYR A 25 8.76 -12.99 1.33
CA TYR A 25 8.79 -14.45 1.22
C TYR A 25 7.54 -15.04 1.83
N ARG A 26 7.01 -16.09 1.20
CA ARG A 26 6.18 -17.05 1.91
C ARG A 26 7.10 -17.90 2.79
N ALA A 27 6.80 -17.99 4.07
CA ALA A 27 7.62 -18.73 5.03
C ALA A 27 6.75 -19.47 6.04
N ASN A 28 7.34 -20.51 6.64
CA ASN A 28 6.73 -21.22 7.75
C ASN A 28 7.41 -20.79 9.06
N GLN A 29 6.63 -20.29 10.02
CA GLN A 29 7.08 -20.03 11.39
C GLN A 29 7.27 -21.36 12.10
N ILE A 30 8.52 -21.79 12.32
CA ILE A 30 8.86 -23.12 12.80
C ILE A 30 8.24 -23.42 14.17
N ALA A 31 8.25 -22.45 15.09
CA ALA A 31 7.76 -22.63 16.47
C ALA A 31 6.25 -22.89 16.55
N LEU A 32 5.44 -22.39 15.62
CA LEU A 32 3.99 -22.51 15.64
C LEU A 32 3.43 -23.28 14.46
N ASP A 33 4.31 -23.77 13.58
CA ASP A 33 3.97 -24.48 12.33
C ASP A 33 2.88 -23.77 11.52
N ARG A 34 3.04 -22.45 11.34
CA ARG A 34 2.08 -21.64 10.57
C ARG A 34 2.75 -20.89 9.43
N ARG A 35 2.01 -20.73 8.34
CA ARG A 35 2.43 -19.93 7.19
C ARG A 35 2.34 -18.46 7.49
N VAL A 36 3.36 -17.69 7.09
CA VAL A 36 3.46 -16.24 7.26
C VAL A 36 4.02 -15.57 6.01
N ALA A 37 3.75 -14.28 5.84
CA ALA A 37 4.53 -13.42 4.95
C ALA A 37 5.70 -12.85 5.75
N LEU A 38 6.93 -13.12 5.31
CA LEU A 38 8.17 -12.57 5.86
C LEU A 38 8.70 -11.51 4.90
N LYS A 39 8.61 -10.24 5.26
CA LYS A 39 9.19 -9.13 4.51
C LYS A 39 10.56 -8.79 5.07
N LEU A 40 11.58 -8.95 4.24
CA LEU A 40 12.97 -8.65 4.56
C LEU A 40 13.36 -7.33 3.92
N LEU A 41 13.75 -6.34 4.72
CA LEU A 41 14.10 -5.01 4.23
C LEU A 41 15.50 -4.99 3.61
N THR A 42 15.73 -4.04 2.68
CA THR A 42 17.04 -3.88 2.05
C THR A 42 18.09 -3.44 3.06
N PRO A 43 19.36 -3.90 2.92
CA PRO A 43 20.45 -3.49 3.83
C PRO A 43 20.67 -1.98 3.89
N ALA A 44 20.41 -1.27 2.79
CA ALA A 44 20.54 0.19 2.73
C ALA A 44 19.59 0.90 3.70
N LEU A 45 18.36 0.41 3.87
CA LEU A 45 17.40 0.93 4.84
C LEU A 45 17.81 0.54 6.28
N ALA A 46 18.31 -0.66 6.49
CA ALA A 46 18.73 -1.13 7.79
C ALA A 46 19.97 -0.38 8.33
N SER A 47 20.78 0.24 7.48
CA SER A 47 21.96 1.01 7.88
C SER A 47 21.65 2.43 8.38
N ASP A 48 20.44 2.97 8.12
CA ASP A 48 20.03 4.30 8.61
C ASP A 48 19.43 4.22 10.03
N PRO A 49 20.08 4.82 11.06
CA PRO A 49 19.57 4.79 12.43
C PRO A 49 18.20 5.46 12.58
N GLY A 50 17.95 6.53 11.82
CA GLY A 50 16.67 7.22 11.81
C GLY A 50 15.55 6.34 11.23
N PHE A 51 15.84 5.58 10.18
CA PHE A 51 14.92 4.61 9.65
C PHE A 51 14.62 3.47 10.65
N ARG A 52 15.65 2.92 11.30
CA ARG A 52 15.48 1.84 12.29
C ARG A 52 14.56 2.23 13.44
N ALA A 53 14.74 3.42 14.01
CA ALA A 53 13.88 3.92 15.08
C ALA A 53 12.42 4.06 14.63
N ARG A 54 12.18 4.61 13.43
CA ARG A 54 10.86 4.74 12.86
C ARG A 54 10.23 3.38 12.55
N PHE A 55 10.97 2.49 11.93
CA PHE A 55 10.53 1.11 11.65
C PHE A 55 10.01 0.42 12.91
N GLN A 56 10.76 0.50 14.03
CA GLN A 56 10.34 -0.08 15.29
C GLN A 56 9.07 0.57 15.85
N GLN A 57 8.95 1.89 15.76
CA GLN A 57 7.77 2.61 16.24
C GLN A 57 6.53 2.29 15.40
N GLU A 58 6.64 2.39 14.07
CA GLU A 58 5.52 2.18 13.15
C GLU A 58 5.08 0.71 13.14
N SER A 59 6.03 -0.25 13.22
CA SER A 59 5.69 -1.67 13.37
C SER A 59 4.91 -1.96 14.66
N ARG A 60 5.26 -1.30 15.78
CA ARG A 60 4.49 -1.44 17.03
C ARG A 60 3.07 -0.89 16.90
N LEU A 61 2.90 0.25 16.23
CA LEU A 61 1.56 0.81 15.98
C LEU A 61 0.76 -0.11 15.08
N ALA A 62 1.33 -0.59 13.97
CA ALA A 62 0.67 -1.51 13.04
C ALA A 62 0.27 -2.82 13.73
N ALA A 63 1.12 -3.37 14.59
CA ALA A 63 0.83 -4.60 15.34
C ALA A 63 -0.32 -4.46 16.38
N ASN A 64 -0.68 -3.22 16.76
CA ASN A 64 -1.78 -2.97 17.69
C ASN A 64 -3.11 -2.64 16.98
N ILE A 65 -3.15 -2.62 15.65
CA ILE A 65 -4.41 -2.42 14.92
C ILE A 65 -5.17 -3.75 14.91
N ASP A 66 -6.26 -3.80 15.66
CA ASP A 66 -7.21 -4.93 15.63
C ASP A 66 -8.38 -4.58 14.72
N HIS A 67 -8.27 -4.93 13.43
CA HIS A 67 -9.30 -4.66 12.45
C HIS A 67 -9.38 -5.78 11.39
N PRO A 68 -10.59 -6.26 11.02
CA PRO A 68 -10.74 -7.39 10.09
C PRO A 68 -10.12 -7.18 8.71
N ASN A 69 -10.02 -5.93 8.25
CA ASN A 69 -9.48 -5.56 6.94
C ASN A 69 -8.03 -5.05 7.00
N VAL A 70 -7.33 -5.23 8.12
CA VAL A 70 -5.89 -4.99 8.26
C VAL A 70 -5.17 -6.33 8.36
N VAL A 71 -4.03 -6.45 7.67
CA VAL A 71 -3.17 -7.63 7.81
C VAL A 71 -2.52 -7.64 9.19
N ASP A 72 -2.73 -8.71 9.95
CA ASP A 72 -2.11 -8.87 11.28
C ASP A 72 -0.59 -8.88 11.17
N VAL A 73 0.08 -7.99 11.88
CA VAL A 73 1.53 -8.02 12.09
C VAL A 73 1.84 -8.90 13.29
N TYR A 74 2.68 -9.93 13.10
CA TYR A 74 3.02 -10.87 14.16
C TYR A 74 4.29 -10.50 14.90
N GLU A 75 5.31 -10.05 14.15
CA GLU A 75 6.60 -9.71 14.71
C GLU A 75 7.33 -8.73 13.80
N ALA A 76 8.11 -7.85 14.39
CA ALA A 76 9.10 -7.03 13.70
C ALA A 76 10.41 -7.10 14.47
N GLY A 77 11.51 -7.35 13.78
CA GLY A 77 12.79 -7.59 14.42
C GLY A 77 13.98 -7.35 13.52
N GLU A 78 15.12 -7.75 14.03
CA GLU A 78 16.38 -7.74 13.33
C GLU A 78 17.10 -9.06 13.58
N ASP A 79 17.63 -9.66 12.52
CA ASP A 79 18.47 -10.84 12.57
C ASP A 79 19.61 -10.69 11.56
N ASP A 80 20.83 -10.98 11.97
CA ASP A 80 22.05 -10.83 11.18
C ASP A 80 22.16 -9.45 10.46
N GLY A 81 21.83 -8.36 11.20
CA GLY A 81 21.85 -6.99 10.69
C GLY A 81 20.76 -6.65 9.68
N ARG A 82 19.79 -7.52 9.47
CA ARG A 82 18.66 -7.34 8.55
C ARG A 82 17.38 -7.11 9.32
N LEU A 83 16.69 -6.01 9.00
CA LEU A 83 15.37 -5.74 9.52
C LEU A 83 14.33 -6.62 8.80
N TYR A 84 13.40 -7.18 9.56
CA TYR A 84 12.31 -7.96 9.02
C TYR A 84 10.98 -7.66 9.74
N ILE A 85 9.89 -7.95 9.05
CA ILE A 85 8.56 -7.97 9.62
C ILE A 85 7.84 -9.22 9.15
N THR A 86 7.14 -9.89 10.07
CA THR A 86 6.30 -11.03 9.74
C THR A 86 4.85 -10.70 9.97
N MET A 87 4.03 -11.14 9.04
CA MET A 87 2.61 -10.85 9.05
C MET A 87 1.80 -12.04 8.55
N ARG A 88 0.49 -11.95 8.70
CA ARG A 88 -0.44 -12.94 8.18
C ARG A 88 -0.21 -13.15 6.69
N TRP A 89 -0.06 -14.42 6.28
CA TRP A 89 -0.17 -14.80 4.89
C TRP A 89 -1.64 -14.78 4.47
N VAL A 90 -1.96 -14.00 3.44
CA VAL A 90 -3.29 -13.98 2.83
C VAL A 90 -3.23 -14.82 1.56
N GLU A 91 -4.03 -15.88 1.51
CA GLU A 91 -4.19 -16.67 0.29
C GLU A 91 -5.10 -15.92 -0.67
N GLY A 92 -4.62 -15.66 -1.90
CA GLY A 92 -5.35 -14.93 -2.93
C GLY A 92 -4.42 -14.09 -3.81
N SER A 93 -4.96 -12.99 -4.32
CA SER A 93 -4.27 -12.02 -5.20
C SER A 93 -4.15 -10.66 -4.53
N ASP A 94 -3.45 -9.72 -5.14
CA ASP A 94 -3.57 -8.30 -4.83
C ASP A 94 -4.51 -7.60 -5.84
N LEU A 95 -5.05 -6.44 -5.47
CA LEU A 95 -5.98 -5.68 -6.31
C LEU A 95 -5.34 -5.23 -7.65
N ARG A 96 -4.00 -5.05 -7.69
CA ARG A 96 -3.30 -4.73 -8.93
C ARG A 96 -3.41 -5.91 -9.91
N GLN A 97 -3.13 -7.13 -9.45
CA GLN A 97 -3.24 -8.34 -10.27
C GLN A 97 -4.68 -8.53 -10.77
N GLU A 98 -5.68 -8.22 -9.94
CA GLU A 98 -7.08 -8.28 -10.35
C GLU A 98 -7.41 -7.27 -11.46
N ILE A 99 -6.95 -6.03 -11.34
CA ILE A 99 -7.15 -5.01 -12.37
C ILE A 99 -6.40 -5.41 -13.65
N GLU A 100 -5.15 -5.83 -13.56
CA GLU A 100 -4.33 -6.24 -14.72
C GLU A 100 -4.96 -7.42 -15.47
N SER A 101 -5.53 -8.40 -14.75
CA SER A 101 -6.12 -9.60 -15.37
C SER A 101 -7.49 -9.37 -15.98
N HIS A 102 -8.29 -8.46 -15.43
CA HIS A 102 -9.66 -8.20 -15.87
C HIS A 102 -9.80 -6.88 -16.67
N GLY A 103 -8.75 -6.07 -16.74
CA GLY A 103 -8.74 -4.73 -17.33
C GLY A 103 -9.41 -3.69 -16.44
N ARG A 104 -10.50 -4.02 -15.76
CA ARG A 104 -11.22 -3.21 -14.76
C ARG A 104 -12.15 -4.10 -13.95
N LEU A 105 -12.61 -3.58 -12.81
CA LEU A 105 -13.55 -4.30 -11.97
C LEU A 105 -15.01 -3.89 -12.25
N ASP A 106 -15.92 -4.77 -11.89
CA ASP A 106 -17.34 -4.44 -11.76
C ASP A 106 -17.49 -3.30 -10.71
N PRO A 107 -18.34 -2.28 -10.97
CA PRO A 107 -18.46 -1.12 -10.09
C PRO A 107 -18.90 -1.45 -8.65
N VAL A 108 -19.77 -2.45 -8.49
CA VAL A 108 -20.23 -2.89 -7.15
C VAL A 108 -19.10 -3.56 -6.42
N ARG A 109 -18.38 -4.49 -7.09
CA ARG A 109 -17.20 -5.15 -6.51
C ARG A 109 -16.12 -4.13 -6.13
N ALA A 110 -15.84 -3.15 -7.01
CA ALA A 110 -14.87 -2.10 -6.71
C ALA A 110 -15.27 -1.29 -5.46
N ALA A 111 -16.55 -0.88 -5.38
CA ALA A 111 -17.06 -0.14 -4.22
C ALA A 111 -16.98 -0.95 -2.93
N GLU A 112 -17.31 -2.25 -2.94
CA GLU A 112 -17.20 -3.14 -1.79
C GLU A 112 -15.76 -3.30 -1.28
N ILE A 113 -14.79 -3.46 -2.20
CA ILE A 113 -13.37 -3.54 -1.85
C ILE A 113 -12.90 -2.22 -1.23
N ILE A 114 -13.21 -1.09 -1.87
CA ILE A 114 -12.78 0.24 -1.40
C ILE A 114 -13.41 0.58 -0.05
N ALA A 115 -14.67 0.22 0.19
CA ALA A 115 -15.31 0.42 1.49
C ALA A 115 -14.57 -0.34 2.61
N GLN A 116 -14.19 -1.60 2.38
CA GLN A 116 -13.42 -2.39 3.34
C GLN A 116 -12.03 -1.77 3.62
N VAL A 117 -11.38 -1.21 2.60
CA VAL A 117 -10.08 -0.53 2.76
C VAL A 117 -10.25 0.80 3.50
N ALA A 118 -11.34 1.55 3.24
CA ALA A 118 -11.64 2.77 3.97
C ALA A 118 -11.82 2.51 5.46
N ASP A 119 -12.58 1.47 5.84
CA ASP A 119 -12.74 1.05 7.23
C ASP A 119 -11.39 0.70 7.90
N ALA A 120 -10.49 0.03 7.16
CA ALA A 120 -9.13 -0.28 7.64
C ALA A 120 -8.29 0.98 7.86
N LEU A 121 -8.39 1.96 6.96
CA LEU A 121 -7.71 3.25 7.09
C LEU A 121 -8.24 4.05 8.28
N ASP A 122 -9.56 4.09 8.49
CA ASP A 122 -10.17 4.77 9.64
C ASP A 122 -9.67 4.20 10.95
N ALA A 123 -9.54 2.87 11.07
CA ALA A 123 -8.99 2.21 12.26
C ALA A 123 -7.54 2.62 12.52
N ALA A 124 -6.70 2.70 11.48
CA ALA A 124 -5.31 3.13 11.59
C ALA A 124 -5.20 4.62 11.94
N HIS A 125 -6.00 5.48 11.31
CA HIS A 125 -6.03 6.91 11.55
C HIS A 125 -6.47 7.24 12.99
N ALA A 126 -7.41 6.50 13.55
CA ALA A 126 -7.82 6.64 14.96
C ALA A 126 -6.66 6.38 15.94
N MET A 127 -5.66 5.59 15.54
CA MET A 127 -4.44 5.35 16.31
C MET A 127 -3.29 6.31 15.96
N GLY A 128 -3.54 7.32 15.10
CA GLY A 128 -2.54 8.26 14.64
C GLY A 128 -1.56 7.72 13.61
N LEU A 129 -1.86 6.56 13.01
CA LEU A 129 -1.03 5.95 11.96
C LEU A 129 -1.60 6.29 10.58
N VAL A 130 -0.82 7.01 9.77
CA VAL A 130 -1.13 7.32 8.36
C VAL A 130 -0.41 6.31 7.47
N HIS A 131 -1.12 5.72 6.51
CA HIS A 131 -0.58 4.65 5.65
C HIS A 131 0.47 5.17 4.65
N ARG A 132 0.22 6.29 3.99
CA ARG A 132 1.12 7.01 3.05
C ARG A 132 1.48 6.28 1.76
N ASP A 133 1.07 5.05 1.56
CA ASP A 133 1.36 4.23 0.37
C ASP A 133 0.16 3.37 -0.04
N VAL A 134 -1.05 3.94 0.01
CA VAL A 134 -2.27 3.26 -0.44
C VAL A 134 -2.19 3.08 -1.96
N LYS A 135 -2.21 1.82 -2.40
CA LYS A 135 -2.14 1.44 -3.82
C LYS A 135 -2.69 0.02 -4.00
N PRO A 136 -3.08 -0.38 -5.22
CA PRO A 136 -3.65 -1.70 -5.47
C PRO A 136 -2.76 -2.87 -5.00
N ALA A 137 -1.44 -2.78 -5.15
CA ALA A 137 -0.51 -3.83 -4.70
C ALA A 137 -0.47 -4.03 -3.17
N ASN A 138 -0.94 -3.05 -2.37
CA ASN A 138 -1.01 -3.12 -0.92
C ASN A 138 -2.42 -3.49 -0.41
N ILE A 139 -3.33 -3.85 -1.33
CA ILE A 139 -4.68 -4.32 -1.02
C ILE A 139 -4.76 -5.78 -1.45
N LEU A 140 -4.67 -6.69 -0.47
CA LEU A 140 -4.74 -8.12 -0.71
C LEU A 140 -6.20 -8.57 -0.71
N LEU A 141 -6.55 -9.42 -1.66
CA LEU A 141 -7.88 -9.98 -1.82
C LEU A 141 -7.82 -11.48 -1.52
N GLY A 142 -8.52 -11.88 -0.49
CA GLY A 142 -8.63 -13.26 -0.06
C GLY A 142 -10.09 -13.64 0.18
N GLU A 143 -10.28 -14.80 0.78
CA GLU A 143 -11.61 -15.28 1.16
C GLU A 143 -11.76 -15.31 2.68
N ARG A 144 -12.90 -14.85 3.19
CA ARG A 144 -13.28 -14.97 4.59
C ARG A 144 -14.75 -15.37 4.68
N ARG A 145 -15.01 -16.54 5.25
CA ARG A 145 -16.37 -17.09 5.42
C ARG A 145 -17.15 -17.21 4.10
N GLY A 146 -16.46 -17.60 3.02
CA GLY A 146 -17.09 -17.79 1.70
C GLY A 146 -17.38 -16.49 0.94
N ARG A 147 -16.77 -15.35 1.37
CA ARG A 147 -16.91 -14.05 0.69
C ARG A 147 -15.56 -13.43 0.43
N GLU A 148 -15.46 -12.66 -0.64
CA GLU A 148 -14.27 -11.86 -0.93
C GLU A 148 -14.03 -10.86 0.21
N HIS A 149 -12.77 -10.78 0.63
CA HIS A 149 -12.37 -9.96 1.75
C HIS A 149 -11.07 -9.23 1.42
N ALA A 150 -11.10 -7.89 1.54
CA ALA A 150 -9.94 -7.06 1.30
C ALA A 150 -9.16 -6.87 2.61
N TYR A 151 -7.83 -6.92 2.49
CA TYR A 151 -6.89 -6.67 3.59
C TYR A 151 -5.89 -5.60 3.17
N LEU A 152 -5.80 -4.53 3.95
CA LEU A 152 -4.76 -3.51 3.76
C LEU A 152 -3.47 -3.97 4.46
N THR A 153 -2.35 -3.91 3.73
CA THR A 153 -1.01 -4.30 4.22
C THR A 153 0.00 -3.19 3.99
N ASP A 154 1.19 -3.35 4.56
CA ASP A 154 2.33 -2.44 4.34
C ASP A 154 2.08 -0.99 4.78
N PHE A 155 1.47 -0.81 5.97
CA PHE A 155 1.38 0.50 6.59
C PHE A 155 2.76 1.17 6.63
N GLY A 156 2.83 2.31 6.04
CA GLY A 156 3.88 3.33 5.83
C GLY A 156 5.26 3.21 6.45
N LEU A 157 5.71 2.01 6.78
CA LEU A 157 6.97 1.71 7.47
C LEU A 157 8.23 2.35 6.83
N THR A 158 8.05 3.01 5.68
CA THR A 158 9.17 3.31 4.80
C THR A 158 9.19 4.72 4.20
N LYS A 159 8.05 5.41 4.06
CA LYS A 159 8.00 6.68 3.29
C LYS A 159 8.46 7.95 4.01
N ARG A 160 8.77 7.91 5.31
CA ARG A 160 9.30 9.10 6.01
C ARG A 160 10.80 9.38 5.75
N VAL A 161 11.53 8.44 5.14
CA VAL A 161 12.94 8.67 4.76
C VAL A 161 13.04 9.71 3.63
N GLU A 162 11.96 9.88 2.86
CA GLU A 162 11.94 10.71 1.67
C GLU A 162 11.47 12.15 1.91
N SER A 163 10.97 12.48 3.12
CA SER A 163 10.47 13.83 3.47
C SER A 163 11.55 14.93 3.53
N ALA A 164 12.83 14.60 3.25
CA ALA A 164 13.91 15.57 3.13
C ALA A 164 14.32 15.84 1.68
N GLY A 165 13.46 15.47 0.71
CA GLY A 165 13.76 15.79 -0.70
C GLY A 165 13.36 14.76 -1.74
N GLY A 166 12.55 13.75 -1.41
CA GLY A 166 11.85 12.85 -2.37
C GLY A 166 12.65 12.18 -3.50
N LEU A 167 13.83 12.68 -3.77
CA LEU A 167 14.75 12.19 -4.78
C LEU A 167 15.91 11.47 -4.10
N THR A 168 16.18 10.24 -4.53
CA THR A 168 17.45 9.58 -4.22
C THR A 168 18.61 10.48 -4.71
N GLN A 169 19.85 10.26 -4.22
CA GLN A 169 21.06 10.92 -4.75
C GLN A 169 21.20 10.77 -6.26
N THR A 170 20.47 9.84 -6.89
CA THR A 170 20.41 9.58 -8.33
C THR A 170 19.24 10.25 -9.04
N GLY A 171 18.42 11.06 -8.34
CA GLY A 171 17.27 11.75 -8.95
C GLY A 171 16.08 10.85 -9.29
N GLN A 172 16.05 9.61 -8.82
CA GLN A 172 14.94 8.68 -9.01
C GLN A 172 14.04 8.62 -7.79
N TRP A 173 12.74 8.65 -8.02
CA TRP A 173 11.75 8.43 -6.97
C TRP A 173 11.64 6.94 -6.62
N VAL A 174 11.69 6.59 -5.34
CA VAL A 174 11.48 5.21 -4.89
C VAL A 174 10.02 5.03 -4.52
N GLY A 175 9.24 4.40 -5.38
CA GLY A 175 7.82 4.08 -5.14
C GLY A 175 6.93 4.37 -6.34
N THR A 176 5.65 4.05 -6.21
CA THR A 176 4.63 4.28 -7.23
C THR A 176 4.08 5.69 -7.09
N LEU A 177 4.24 6.52 -8.12
CA LEU A 177 3.71 7.90 -8.16
C LEU A 177 2.23 7.97 -8.56
N ASP A 178 1.66 6.88 -9.03
CA ASP A 178 0.33 6.86 -9.66
C ASP A 178 -0.83 7.21 -8.71
N TYR A 179 -0.59 7.17 -7.39
CA TYR A 179 -1.61 7.44 -6.36
C TYR A 179 -1.16 8.47 -5.31
N ILE A 180 -0.02 9.11 -5.53
CA ILE A 180 0.59 10.01 -4.55
C ILE A 180 -0.25 11.27 -4.35
N ALA A 181 -0.46 11.69 -3.10
CA ALA A 181 -1.18 12.91 -2.80
C ALA A 181 -0.34 14.17 -3.09
N PRO A 182 -0.97 15.30 -3.49
CA PRO A 182 -0.27 16.56 -3.81
C PRO A 182 0.65 17.05 -2.70
N GLU A 183 0.21 16.97 -1.44
CA GLU A 183 0.98 17.38 -0.26
C GLU A 183 2.23 16.51 -0.03
N GLN A 184 2.18 15.24 -0.40
CA GLN A 184 3.35 14.37 -0.36
C GLN A 184 4.41 14.80 -1.37
N ILE A 185 3.98 15.21 -2.58
CA ILE A 185 4.88 15.71 -3.63
C ILE A 185 5.51 17.05 -3.21
N ARG A 186 4.69 17.94 -2.60
CA ARG A 186 5.15 19.26 -2.14
C ARG A 186 6.00 19.21 -0.88
N GLY A 187 6.11 18.03 -0.21
CA GLY A 187 6.80 17.91 1.08
C GLY A 187 6.07 18.62 2.22
N GLU A 188 4.78 18.81 2.10
CA GLU A 188 3.90 19.43 3.09
C GLU A 188 3.52 18.42 4.19
N LYS A 189 2.74 18.87 5.18
CA LYS A 189 2.28 17.97 6.25
C LYS A 189 1.32 16.93 5.71
N VAL A 190 1.69 15.67 5.84
CA VAL A 190 0.90 14.49 5.46
C VAL A 190 0.04 14.05 6.63
N ASP A 191 -1.27 13.88 6.41
CA ASP A 191 -2.23 13.35 7.38
C ASP A 191 -3.17 12.32 6.74
N ALA A 192 -4.24 11.92 7.43
CA ALA A 192 -5.23 10.93 6.98
C ALA A 192 -5.81 11.24 5.58
N ARG A 193 -5.92 12.52 5.21
CA ARG A 193 -6.49 12.95 3.92
C ARG A 193 -5.62 12.55 2.74
N SER A 194 -4.31 12.40 2.93
CA SER A 194 -3.42 11.86 1.89
C SER A 194 -3.77 10.41 1.53
N ASP A 195 -4.17 9.59 2.50
CA ASP A 195 -4.62 8.22 2.25
C ASP A 195 -5.98 8.19 1.55
N VAL A 196 -6.89 9.12 1.89
CA VAL A 196 -8.19 9.30 1.20
C VAL A 196 -7.97 9.66 -0.27
N TYR A 197 -7.04 10.59 -0.55
CA TYR A 197 -6.67 10.95 -1.93
C TYR A 197 -6.17 9.72 -2.71
N ALA A 198 -5.24 8.98 -2.13
CA ALA A 198 -4.67 7.79 -2.76
C ALA A 198 -5.75 6.71 -2.98
N LEU A 199 -6.66 6.49 -2.01
CA LEU A 199 -7.77 5.55 -2.14
C LEU A 199 -8.75 5.96 -3.24
N GLY A 200 -9.01 7.27 -3.40
CA GLY A 200 -9.77 7.82 -4.53
C GLY A 200 -9.12 7.48 -5.87
N GLY A 201 -7.80 7.59 -5.96
CA GLY A 201 -7.02 7.20 -7.14
C GLY A 201 -7.08 5.69 -7.42
N VAL A 202 -7.06 4.86 -6.36
CA VAL A 202 -7.24 3.39 -6.48
C VAL A 202 -8.65 3.06 -6.99
N LEU A 203 -9.69 3.73 -6.47
CA LEU A 203 -11.07 3.54 -6.96
C LEU A 203 -11.18 3.90 -8.45
N ALA A 204 -10.65 5.06 -8.85
CA ALA A 204 -10.65 5.46 -10.26
C ALA A 204 -9.97 4.41 -11.14
N HIS A 205 -8.81 3.89 -10.73
CA HIS A 205 -8.08 2.84 -11.45
C HIS A 205 -8.90 1.54 -11.51
N ALA A 206 -9.49 1.10 -10.40
CA ALA A 206 -10.31 -0.11 -10.38
C ALA A 206 -11.54 -0.02 -11.31
N LEU A 207 -12.16 1.16 -11.42
CA LEU A 207 -13.33 1.40 -12.26
C LEU A 207 -13.00 1.55 -13.75
N THR A 208 -11.82 2.09 -14.08
CA THR A 208 -11.47 2.47 -15.46
C THR A 208 -10.45 1.54 -16.11
N GLY A 209 -9.62 0.84 -15.31
CA GLY A 209 -8.45 0.10 -15.77
C GLY A 209 -7.23 1.00 -16.02
N HIS A 210 -7.33 2.31 -15.78
CA HIS A 210 -6.28 3.30 -16.00
C HIS A 210 -5.99 4.09 -14.73
N VAL A 211 -4.71 4.37 -14.48
CA VAL A 211 -4.33 5.26 -13.39
C VAL A 211 -4.82 6.69 -13.66
N PRO A 212 -5.14 7.48 -12.61
CA PRO A 212 -5.77 8.80 -12.80
C PRO A 212 -4.98 9.76 -13.70
N PHE A 213 -3.65 9.70 -13.62
CA PHE A 213 -2.75 10.56 -14.41
C PHE A 213 -1.70 9.70 -15.11
N GLU A 214 -2.13 9.00 -16.18
CA GLU A 214 -1.23 8.25 -17.02
C GLU A 214 -0.36 9.22 -17.86
N ARG A 215 0.95 9.19 -17.66
CA ARG A 215 1.93 10.10 -18.30
C ARG A 215 3.24 9.35 -18.53
N ASP A 216 4.02 9.80 -19.53
CA ASP A 216 5.27 9.17 -19.95
C ASP A 216 6.45 9.40 -19.00
N SER A 217 6.35 10.34 -18.04
CA SER A 217 7.42 10.62 -17.10
C SER A 217 6.91 10.87 -15.69
N ASP A 218 7.75 10.58 -14.69
CA ASP A 218 7.47 10.82 -13.27
C ASP A 218 7.16 12.30 -12.98
N VAL A 219 7.88 13.22 -13.64
CA VAL A 219 7.64 14.66 -13.51
C VAL A 219 6.25 15.04 -14.03
N ALA A 220 5.83 14.49 -15.17
CA ALA A 220 4.51 14.75 -15.73
C ALA A 220 3.39 14.12 -14.88
N LYS A 221 3.62 12.94 -14.28
CA LYS A 221 2.69 12.35 -13.30
C LYS A 221 2.54 13.25 -12.07
N MET A 222 3.64 13.68 -11.46
CA MET A 222 3.62 14.60 -10.32
C MET A 222 2.89 15.91 -10.65
N TRP A 223 3.13 16.46 -11.84
CA TRP A 223 2.41 17.65 -12.29
C TRP A 223 0.90 17.42 -12.35
N GLY A 224 0.45 16.27 -12.89
CA GLY A 224 -0.97 15.89 -12.93
C GLY A 224 -1.59 15.79 -11.53
N HIS A 225 -0.88 15.15 -10.59
CA HIS A 225 -1.34 15.08 -9.21
C HIS A 225 -1.45 16.45 -8.52
N ILE A 226 -0.55 17.38 -8.83
CA ILE A 226 -0.56 18.74 -8.23
C ILE A 226 -1.61 19.65 -8.87
N ASN A 227 -1.73 19.64 -10.20
CA ASN A 227 -2.37 20.72 -10.93
C ASN A 227 -3.60 20.30 -11.75
N ASP A 228 -3.62 19.07 -12.32
CA ASP A 228 -4.69 18.65 -13.22
C ASP A 228 -5.90 18.16 -12.43
N ALA A 229 -7.12 18.52 -12.87
CA ALA A 229 -8.33 17.95 -12.30
C ALA A 229 -8.34 16.42 -12.50
N PRO A 230 -8.73 15.62 -11.49
CA PRO A 230 -8.86 14.18 -11.68
C PRO A 230 -9.95 13.88 -12.71
N PRO A 231 -9.76 12.90 -13.60
CA PRO A 231 -10.77 12.52 -14.57
C PRO A 231 -11.96 11.87 -13.87
N ALA A 232 -13.17 12.26 -14.26
CA ALA A 232 -14.37 11.57 -13.82
C ALA A 232 -14.41 10.17 -14.47
N PRO A 233 -14.54 9.06 -13.72
CA PRO A 233 -14.57 7.71 -14.26
C PRO A 233 -15.57 7.49 -15.38
N SER A 234 -16.75 8.14 -15.34
CA SER A 234 -17.77 8.03 -16.36
C SER A 234 -17.37 8.59 -17.73
N THR A 235 -16.36 9.49 -17.76
CA THR A 235 -15.80 10.01 -19.03
C THR A 235 -14.93 8.98 -19.75
N VAL A 236 -14.39 8.01 -19.01
CA VAL A 236 -13.58 6.91 -19.54
C VAL A 236 -14.43 5.67 -19.80
N VAL A 237 -15.36 5.37 -18.89
CA VAL A 237 -16.23 4.18 -18.95
C VAL A 237 -17.68 4.61 -18.97
N PRO A 238 -18.32 4.62 -20.15
CA PRO A 238 -19.76 4.92 -20.27
C PRO A 238 -20.61 3.97 -19.41
N GLY A 239 -21.60 4.53 -18.72
CA GLY A 239 -22.54 3.79 -17.88
C GLY A 239 -22.18 3.75 -16.39
N LEU A 240 -21.04 4.30 -15.98
CA LEU A 240 -20.79 4.59 -14.56
C LEU A 240 -21.70 5.71 -14.08
N THR A 241 -22.14 5.62 -12.82
CA THR A 241 -23.08 6.57 -12.25
C THR A 241 -22.39 7.85 -11.79
N PRO A 242 -23.09 9.02 -11.82
CA PRO A 242 -22.55 10.29 -11.35
C PRO A 242 -22.10 10.27 -9.87
N GLU A 243 -22.68 9.39 -9.05
CA GLU A 243 -22.31 9.23 -7.65
C GLU A 243 -20.89 8.70 -7.51
N LEU A 244 -20.47 7.75 -8.37
CA LEU A 244 -19.09 7.25 -8.39
C LEU A 244 -18.10 8.34 -8.81
N ASP A 245 -18.46 9.15 -9.80
CA ASP A 245 -17.66 10.33 -10.17
C ASP A 245 -17.52 11.27 -8.99
N ALA A 246 -18.61 11.59 -8.31
CA ALA A 246 -18.60 12.50 -7.16
C ALA A 246 -17.68 12.03 -6.04
N VAL A 247 -17.67 10.72 -5.75
CA VAL A 247 -16.78 10.12 -4.74
C VAL A 247 -15.31 10.27 -5.15
N VAL A 248 -14.96 9.90 -6.39
CA VAL A 248 -13.57 9.99 -6.88
C VAL A 248 -13.10 11.45 -6.91
N LEU A 249 -13.91 12.36 -7.47
CA LEU A 249 -13.54 13.77 -7.60
C LEU A 249 -13.38 14.43 -6.23
N ARG A 250 -14.21 14.08 -5.25
CA ARG A 250 -14.10 14.59 -3.88
C ARG A 250 -12.87 14.03 -3.17
N ALA A 251 -12.64 12.72 -3.25
CA ALA A 251 -11.49 12.09 -2.62
C ALA A 251 -10.17 12.63 -3.19
N MET A 252 -10.12 12.90 -4.50
CA MET A 252 -8.94 13.42 -5.21
C MET A 252 -8.91 14.95 -5.34
N ALA A 253 -9.63 15.68 -4.50
CA ALA A 253 -9.55 17.14 -4.44
C ALA A 253 -8.09 17.57 -4.17
N LYS A 254 -7.66 18.68 -4.82
CA LYS A 254 -6.26 19.17 -4.71
C LYS A 254 -6.00 19.93 -3.42
N ASP A 255 -7.03 20.48 -2.84
CA ASP A 255 -7.02 21.09 -1.52
C ASP A 255 -7.75 20.15 -0.56
N PRO A 256 -7.04 19.61 0.45
CA PRO A 256 -7.65 18.71 1.42
C PRO A 256 -8.50 19.42 2.49
N ALA A 257 -8.96 20.66 2.28
CA ALA A 257 -9.73 21.47 3.23
C ALA A 257 -11.05 20.82 3.69
#